data_6a103a68b28246d9c5efdeb1ed029bd4
#
_entry.id   6a103a68b28246d9c5efdeb1ed029bd4
#
_cell.length_a   1.000
_cell.length_b   1.000
_cell.length_c   1.000
_cell.angle_alpha   90.00
_cell.angle_beta   90.00
_cell.angle_gamma   90.00
#
_symmetry.space_group_name_H-M   'P 1'
#
loop_
_entity.id
_entity.type
_entity.pdbx_description
1 polymer ?
#
loop_
_entity_poly.entity_id
_entity_poly.type
_entity_poly.pdbx_seq_one_letter_code
_entity_poly.pdbx_strand_id
1 'polypeptide(L)'
;MYLLKNFLLSIFIFSLSISNINAKDLNPQHSLMASGGITDLVLQEDKLFVATTASSVDIFNIKTNEKIDSIKMPKIKDFIGDIIESKVYSVDVLKKDILILSQGENGGRNVNIYKDGQMQSIIEDTQRLFIGRAKFLDENHIVYALLSNQIYLYDIKNKKVLKEIQISQSKFSNFKFTQDKSKIIICDES
;
A
#
# COMPACT_ATOMS: atom_id res chain seq x y z
N MET A 1 64.09 -2.41 -2.11
CA MET A 1 63.64 -2.78 -0.75
C MET A 1 62.49 -1.94 -0.22
N TYR A 2 62.47 -0.63 -0.44
CA TYR A 2 61.35 0.25 0.04
C TYR A 2 59.98 -0.01 -0.68
N LEU A 3 59.99 -0.26 -1.99
CA LEU A 3 58.78 -0.51 -2.76
C LEU A 3 58.04 -1.79 -2.33
N LEU A 4 58.77 -2.85 -2.02
CA LEU A 4 58.22 -4.13 -1.59
C LEU A 4 57.61 -4.03 -0.19
N LYS A 5 58.20 -3.22 0.69
CA LYS A 5 57.75 -2.98 2.06
C LYS A 5 56.39 -2.19 2.08
N ASN A 6 56.28 -1.18 1.21
CA ASN A 6 55.05 -0.39 1.05
C ASN A 6 53.92 -1.21 0.39
N PHE A 7 54.23 -2.09 -0.54
CA PHE A 7 53.28 -2.98 -1.16
C PHE A 7 52.70 -4.02 -0.17
N LEU A 8 53.58 -4.62 0.65
CA LEU A 8 53.15 -5.55 1.72
C LEU A 8 52.31 -4.85 2.81
N LEU A 9 52.63 -3.60 3.15
CA LEU A 9 51.88 -2.82 4.12
C LEU A 9 50.50 -2.47 3.57
N SER A 10 50.38 -2.14 2.28
CA SER A 10 49.10 -1.85 1.61
C SER A 10 48.19 -3.07 1.57
N ILE A 11 48.72 -4.27 1.31
CA ILE A 11 47.97 -5.53 1.32
C ILE A 11 47.47 -5.85 2.75
N PHE A 12 48.27 -5.59 3.75
CA PHE A 12 47.92 -5.85 5.15
C PHE A 12 46.79 -4.90 5.64
N ILE A 13 46.82 -3.63 5.23
CA ILE A 13 45.73 -2.66 5.55
C ILE A 13 44.46 -3.05 4.83
N PHE A 14 44.49 -3.50 3.59
CA PHE A 14 43.34 -3.93 2.83
C PHE A 14 42.71 -5.21 3.40
N SER A 15 43.50 -6.16 3.91
CA SER A 15 43.00 -7.37 4.56
C SER A 15 42.35 -7.12 5.90
N LEU A 16 42.73 -6.08 6.65
CA LEU A 16 42.14 -5.68 7.92
C LEU A 16 40.78 -4.97 7.76
N SER A 17 40.52 -4.35 6.60
CA SER A 17 39.24 -3.68 6.33
C SER A 17 38.11 -4.64 5.89
N ILE A 18 38.42 -5.89 5.56
CA ILE A 18 37.44 -6.88 5.10
C ILE A 18 36.86 -7.72 6.27
N SER A 19 37.49 -7.68 7.44
CA SER A 19 37.24 -8.64 8.53
C SER A 19 36.04 -8.36 9.45
N ASN A 20 35.20 -7.34 9.19
CA ASN A 20 34.10 -6.98 10.09
C ASN A 20 32.73 -6.80 9.41
N ILE A 21 32.46 -7.46 8.30
CA ILE A 21 31.09 -7.56 7.80
C ILE A 21 30.43 -8.76 8.46
N ASN A 22 30.03 -8.59 9.72
CA ASN A 22 29.11 -9.54 10.36
C ASN A 22 27.70 -9.26 9.84
N ALA A 23 27.32 -9.92 8.75
CA ALA A 23 25.92 -10.01 8.38
C ALA A 23 25.17 -10.73 9.52
N LYS A 24 24.31 -10.01 10.23
CA LYS A 24 23.46 -10.62 11.25
C LYS A 24 22.35 -11.35 10.53
N ASP A 25 22.27 -12.65 10.70
CA ASP A 25 21.13 -13.45 10.24
C ASP A 25 19.86 -12.95 10.92
N LEU A 26 18.91 -12.47 10.14
CA LEU A 26 17.59 -12.06 10.59
C LEU A 26 16.65 -13.27 10.50
N ASN A 27 16.40 -13.89 11.63
CA ASN A 27 15.42 -14.97 11.71
C ASN A 27 14.04 -14.40 12.06
N PRO A 28 12.97 -14.75 11.31
CA PRO A 28 11.60 -14.39 11.66
C PRO A 28 11.26 -14.90 13.05
N GLN A 29 10.75 -14.02 13.91
CA GLN A 29 10.32 -14.41 15.27
C GLN A 29 8.87 -14.88 15.28
N HIS A 30 8.03 -14.29 14.42
CA HIS A 30 6.61 -14.59 14.31
C HIS A 30 6.16 -14.52 12.85
N SER A 31 5.09 -15.23 12.54
CA SER A 31 4.38 -15.14 11.26
C SER A 31 2.89 -14.92 11.50
N LEU A 32 2.27 -14.08 10.67
CA LEU A 32 0.83 -13.80 10.69
C LEU A 32 0.19 -14.39 9.43
N MET A 33 -0.93 -15.09 9.57
CA MET A 33 -1.64 -15.72 8.46
C MET A 33 -2.85 -14.87 8.08
N ALA A 34 -2.79 -14.20 6.90
CA ALA A 34 -3.91 -13.48 6.35
C ALA A 34 -4.94 -14.42 5.68
N SER A 35 -6.16 -13.92 5.45
CA SER A 35 -7.25 -14.69 4.82
C SER A 35 -6.99 -15.06 3.36
N GLY A 36 -6.05 -14.38 2.70
CA GLY A 36 -5.69 -14.63 1.30
C GLY A 36 -4.37 -14.00 0.93
N GLY A 37 -4.06 -13.94 -0.36
CA GLY A 37 -2.85 -13.27 -0.87
C GLY A 37 -2.85 -11.79 -0.46
N ILE A 38 -1.72 -11.31 0.06
CA ILE A 38 -1.55 -9.94 0.56
C ILE A 38 -1.32 -8.99 -0.62
N THR A 39 -2.07 -7.90 -0.68
CA THR A 39 -1.98 -6.88 -1.72
C THR A 39 -1.42 -5.55 -1.20
N ASP A 40 -1.70 -5.22 0.06
CA ASP A 40 -1.20 -4.00 0.71
C ASP A 40 -1.15 -4.16 2.23
N LEU A 41 -0.30 -3.37 2.89
CA LEU A 41 -0.08 -3.39 4.33
C LEU A 41 0.00 -1.96 4.87
N VAL A 42 -0.69 -1.71 5.98
CA VAL A 42 -0.53 -0.47 6.76
C VAL A 42 -0.40 -0.80 8.23
N LEU A 43 0.67 -0.32 8.83
CA LEU A 43 0.87 -0.37 10.28
C LEU A 43 0.48 0.99 10.88
N GLN A 44 -0.44 0.97 11.83
CA GLN A 44 -0.78 2.12 12.63
C GLN A 44 -0.81 1.72 14.11
N GLU A 45 0.04 2.33 14.91
CA GLU A 45 0.26 1.95 16.31
C GLU A 45 0.57 0.44 16.43
N ASP A 46 -0.25 -0.30 17.16
CA ASP A 46 -0.08 -1.74 17.36
C ASP A 46 -0.94 -2.60 16.42
N LYS A 47 -1.60 -1.98 15.43
CA LYS A 47 -2.50 -2.67 14.49
C LYS A 47 -1.90 -2.71 13.10
N LEU A 48 -1.82 -3.91 12.54
CA LEU A 48 -1.46 -4.14 11.15
C LEU A 48 -2.73 -4.42 10.34
N PHE A 49 -3.03 -3.55 9.39
CA PHE A 49 -4.13 -3.69 8.44
C PHE A 49 -3.61 -4.34 7.18
N VAL A 50 -4.22 -5.44 6.77
CA VAL A 50 -3.77 -6.29 5.66
C VAL A 50 -4.87 -6.40 4.63
N ALA A 51 -4.68 -5.76 3.48
CA ALA A 51 -5.56 -5.92 2.32
C ALA A 51 -5.29 -7.28 1.65
N THR A 52 -6.35 -8.00 1.28
CA THR A 52 -6.22 -9.37 0.76
C THR A 52 -6.97 -9.60 -0.55
N THR A 53 -6.56 -10.64 -1.27
CA THR A 53 -7.30 -11.14 -2.44
C THR A 53 -8.58 -11.91 -2.05
N ALA A 54 -8.78 -12.22 -0.76
CA ALA A 54 -9.93 -12.94 -0.23
C ALA A 54 -11.05 -12.00 0.26
N SER A 55 -11.24 -10.87 -0.42
CA SER A 55 -12.33 -9.93 -0.15
C SER A 55 -12.34 -9.35 1.27
N SER A 56 -11.18 -9.15 1.85
CA SER A 56 -11.08 -8.66 3.23
C SER A 56 -9.91 -7.71 3.47
N VAL A 57 -10.10 -6.85 4.47
CA VAL A 57 -9.02 -6.21 5.21
C VAL A 57 -8.92 -6.90 6.57
N ASP A 58 -7.89 -7.71 6.77
CA ASP A 58 -7.62 -8.38 8.04
C ASP A 58 -6.86 -7.43 8.97
N ILE A 59 -7.21 -7.42 10.25
CA ILE A 59 -6.59 -6.56 11.25
C ILE A 59 -5.92 -7.43 12.31
N PHE A 60 -4.62 -7.24 12.48
CA PHE A 60 -3.82 -7.96 13.47
C PHE A 60 -3.33 -7.02 14.55
N ASN A 61 -3.22 -7.52 15.76
CA ASN A 61 -2.46 -6.87 16.82
C ASN A 61 -1.01 -7.42 16.77
N ILE A 62 -0.03 -6.54 16.50
CA ILE A 62 1.36 -6.96 16.35
C ILE A 62 2.07 -7.27 17.68
N LYS A 63 1.48 -6.90 18.83
CA LYS A 63 2.02 -7.25 20.16
C LYS A 63 1.60 -8.65 20.60
N THR A 64 0.33 -9.02 20.32
CA THR A 64 -0.18 -10.37 20.66
C THR A 64 0.01 -11.34 19.52
N ASN A 65 0.32 -10.89 18.30
CA ASN A 65 0.42 -11.67 17.07
C ASN A 65 -0.90 -12.36 16.69
N GLU A 66 -2.03 -11.75 17.03
CA GLU A 66 -3.36 -12.32 16.79
C GLU A 66 -4.12 -11.49 15.76
N LYS A 67 -4.93 -12.16 14.96
CA LYS A 67 -5.94 -11.52 14.13
C LYS A 67 -7.11 -11.13 15.03
N ILE A 68 -7.36 -9.82 15.14
CA ILE A 68 -8.37 -9.27 16.05
C ILE A 68 -9.68 -8.90 15.34
N ASP A 69 -9.65 -8.69 14.01
CA ASP A 69 -10.83 -8.32 13.23
C ASP A 69 -10.63 -8.59 11.74
N SER A 70 -11.72 -8.54 10.95
CA SER A 70 -11.69 -8.67 9.49
C SER A 70 -12.89 -7.95 8.86
N ILE A 71 -12.61 -6.89 8.11
CA ILE A 71 -13.61 -6.15 7.35
C ILE A 71 -13.82 -6.85 6.00
N LYS A 72 -15.02 -7.35 5.76
CA LYS A 72 -15.36 -8.05 4.51
C LYS A 72 -15.94 -7.10 3.47
N MET A 73 -15.46 -7.25 2.23
CA MET A 73 -16.06 -6.58 1.07
C MET A 73 -17.24 -7.41 0.55
N PRO A 74 -18.27 -6.77 -0.02
CA PRO A 74 -19.34 -7.48 -0.70
C PRO A 74 -18.79 -8.25 -1.91
N LYS A 75 -19.42 -9.38 -2.21
CA LYS A 75 -19.18 -10.09 -3.46
C LYS A 75 -19.69 -9.25 -4.63
N ILE A 76 -19.06 -9.40 -5.78
CA ILE A 76 -19.40 -8.68 -7.01
C ILE A 76 -19.73 -9.68 -8.13
N LYS A 77 -20.39 -9.19 -9.17
CA LYS A 77 -20.53 -9.94 -10.42
C LYS A 77 -19.39 -9.61 -11.37
N ASP A 78 -18.82 -10.61 -11.97
CA ASP A 78 -17.86 -10.42 -13.05
C ASP A 78 -18.58 -10.12 -14.39
N PHE A 79 -17.80 -9.96 -15.46
CA PHE A 79 -18.34 -9.60 -16.78
C PHE A 79 -19.15 -10.73 -17.46
N ILE A 80 -19.08 -11.97 -16.96
CA ILE A 80 -19.91 -13.09 -17.46
C ILE A 80 -21.09 -13.39 -16.52
N GLY A 81 -21.21 -12.64 -15.40
CA GLY A 81 -22.30 -12.74 -14.46
C GLY A 81 -22.05 -13.64 -13.26
N ASP A 82 -20.87 -14.24 -13.13
CA ASP A 82 -20.51 -15.07 -12.01
C ASP A 82 -20.27 -14.22 -10.73
N ILE A 83 -20.69 -14.76 -9.59
CA ILE A 83 -20.46 -14.11 -8.30
C ILE A 83 -19.06 -14.47 -7.81
N ILE A 84 -18.20 -13.46 -7.69
CA ILE A 84 -16.80 -13.60 -7.30
C ILE A 84 -16.45 -12.77 -6.04
N GLU A 85 -15.35 -13.12 -5.41
CA GLU A 85 -14.79 -12.35 -4.29
C GLU A 85 -14.17 -11.04 -4.80
N SER A 86 -14.51 -9.92 -4.15
CA SER A 86 -14.00 -8.58 -4.49
C SER A 86 -12.60 -8.39 -3.90
N LYS A 87 -11.55 -8.48 -4.70
CA LYS A 87 -10.17 -8.25 -4.22
C LYS A 87 -10.03 -6.86 -3.62
N VAL A 88 -9.32 -6.76 -2.49
CA VAL A 88 -8.88 -5.48 -1.95
C VAL A 88 -7.49 -5.18 -2.53
N TYR A 89 -7.32 -4.03 -3.15
CA TYR A 89 -6.07 -3.63 -3.81
C TYR A 89 -5.17 -2.77 -2.93
N SER A 90 -5.77 -1.86 -2.16
CA SER A 90 -5.02 -1.08 -1.18
C SER A 90 -5.85 -0.75 0.05
N VAL A 91 -5.17 -0.50 1.14
CA VAL A 91 -5.71 -0.02 2.42
C VAL A 91 -4.90 1.18 2.88
N ASP A 92 -5.57 2.14 3.53
CA ASP A 92 -4.92 3.22 4.26
C ASP A 92 -5.71 3.53 5.52
N VAL A 93 -5.08 4.11 6.53
CA VAL A 93 -5.73 4.36 7.81
C VAL A 93 -5.41 5.76 8.28
N LEU A 94 -6.46 6.48 8.68
CA LEU A 94 -6.33 7.79 9.30
C LEU A 94 -7.18 7.82 10.57
N LYS A 95 -6.53 7.89 11.74
CA LYS A 95 -7.20 7.76 13.04
C LYS A 95 -7.96 6.43 13.16
N LYS A 96 -9.29 6.46 13.08
CA LYS A 96 -10.17 5.27 13.11
C LYS A 96 -10.78 4.93 11.76
N ASP A 97 -10.65 5.84 10.79
CA ASP A 97 -11.23 5.68 9.47
C ASP A 97 -10.29 4.83 8.59
N ILE A 98 -10.83 3.85 7.89
CA ILE A 98 -10.07 2.94 7.03
C ILE A 98 -10.51 3.15 5.59
N LEU A 99 -9.59 3.60 4.75
CA LEU A 99 -9.79 3.76 3.30
C LEU A 99 -9.50 2.43 2.62
N ILE A 100 -10.44 1.95 1.82
CA ILE A 100 -10.36 0.65 1.17
C ILE A 100 -10.59 0.83 -0.33
N LEU A 101 -9.61 0.44 -1.13
CA LEU A 101 -9.73 0.31 -2.58
C LEU A 101 -9.99 -1.15 -2.93
N SER A 102 -11.14 -1.44 -3.49
CA SER A 102 -11.53 -2.82 -3.84
C SER A 102 -11.93 -2.95 -5.31
N GLN A 103 -11.98 -4.19 -5.78
CA GLN A 103 -12.53 -4.55 -7.07
C GLN A 103 -14.03 -4.25 -7.10
N GLY A 104 -14.48 -3.62 -8.15
CA GLY A 104 -15.87 -3.44 -8.48
C GLY A 104 -16.32 -4.32 -9.64
N GLU A 105 -17.55 -4.16 -10.06
CA GLU A 105 -18.12 -4.84 -11.23
C GLU A 105 -17.50 -4.30 -12.54
N ASN A 106 -17.57 -5.07 -13.60
CA ASN A 106 -17.15 -4.68 -14.96
C ASN A 106 -15.71 -4.11 -15.06
N GLY A 107 -14.82 -4.54 -14.17
CA GLY A 107 -13.43 -4.10 -14.12
C GLY A 107 -13.21 -2.75 -13.45
N GLY A 108 -14.26 -2.07 -13.02
CA GLY A 108 -14.17 -0.85 -12.23
C GLY A 108 -13.59 -1.09 -10.83
N ARG A 109 -13.37 -0.02 -10.07
CA ARG A 109 -12.87 -0.11 -8.70
C ARG A 109 -13.65 0.83 -7.78
N ASN A 110 -13.90 0.33 -6.57
CA ASN A 110 -14.59 1.08 -5.53
C ASN A 110 -13.57 1.64 -4.52
N VAL A 111 -13.75 2.90 -4.15
CA VAL A 111 -13.07 3.50 -2.99
C VAL A 111 -14.10 3.72 -1.92
N ASN A 112 -13.90 3.09 -0.77
CA ASN A 112 -14.81 3.16 0.36
C ASN A 112 -14.06 3.63 1.61
N ILE A 113 -14.79 4.26 2.52
CA ILE A 113 -14.32 4.51 3.89
C ILE A 113 -15.13 3.65 4.84
N TYR A 114 -14.44 2.82 5.62
CA TYR A 114 -15.03 2.08 6.73
C TYR A 114 -14.84 2.88 8.02
N LYS A 115 -15.94 3.23 8.64
CA LYS A 115 -15.98 4.06 9.85
C LYS A 115 -17.09 3.58 10.78
N ASP A 116 -16.78 3.39 12.06
CA ASP A 116 -17.75 3.02 13.11
C ASP A 116 -18.65 1.82 12.71
N GLY A 117 -18.07 0.80 12.08
CA GLY A 117 -18.78 -0.41 11.63
C GLY A 117 -19.55 -0.26 10.32
N GLN A 118 -19.51 0.90 9.67
CA GLN A 118 -20.24 1.17 8.44
C GLN A 118 -19.32 1.44 7.25
N MET A 119 -19.73 0.97 6.06
CA MET A 119 -19.04 1.23 4.80
C MET A 119 -19.71 2.39 4.07
N GLN A 120 -18.94 3.44 3.78
CA GLN A 120 -19.37 4.60 3.00
C GLN A 120 -18.67 4.59 1.65
N SER A 121 -19.43 4.60 0.55
CA SER A 121 -18.90 4.71 -0.80
C SER A 121 -18.45 6.15 -1.10
N ILE A 122 -17.22 6.30 -1.58
CA ILE A 122 -16.59 7.57 -1.97
C ILE A 122 -16.48 7.68 -3.49
N ILE A 123 -15.96 6.64 -4.14
CA ILE A 123 -15.87 6.51 -5.60
C ILE A 123 -16.42 5.15 -5.96
N GLU A 124 -17.38 5.11 -6.87
CA GLU A 124 -18.05 3.89 -7.32
C GLU A 124 -17.42 3.35 -8.61
N ASP A 125 -17.47 2.04 -8.79
CA ASP A 125 -16.99 1.33 -9.98
C ASP A 125 -17.69 1.74 -11.27
N THR A 126 -18.91 2.27 -11.17
CA THR A 126 -19.67 2.86 -12.28
C THR A 126 -18.93 3.98 -13.01
N GLN A 127 -18.00 4.66 -12.32
CA GLN A 127 -17.14 5.68 -12.92
C GLN A 127 -16.05 5.08 -13.81
N ARG A 128 -15.86 3.75 -13.78
CA ARG A 128 -14.87 3.01 -14.59
C ARG A 128 -13.44 3.51 -14.44
N LEU A 129 -13.08 4.00 -13.24
CA LEU A 129 -11.73 4.45 -12.94
C LEU A 129 -10.87 3.26 -12.53
N PHE A 130 -9.76 3.04 -13.24
CA PHE A 130 -8.79 1.99 -12.94
C PHE A 130 -7.79 2.50 -11.89
N ILE A 131 -8.28 2.73 -10.66
CA ILE A 131 -7.48 3.25 -9.56
C ILE A 131 -6.47 2.20 -9.11
N GLY A 132 -5.18 2.53 -9.13
CA GLY A 132 -4.09 1.66 -8.66
C GLY A 132 -3.91 1.72 -7.15
N ARG A 133 -4.07 2.89 -6.55
CA ARG A 133 -3.89 3.14 -5.12
C ARG A 133 -4.67 4.37 -4.66
N ALA A 134 -5.14 4.33 -3.42
CA ALA A 134 -5.77 5.48 -2.77
C ALA A 134 -5.22 5.63 -1.33
N LYS A 135 -5.01 6.88 -0.87
CA LYS A 135 -4.52 7.19 0.47
C LYS A 135 -5.14 8.47 1.00
N PHE A 136 -5.33 8.54 2.31
CA PHE A 136 -5.73 9.77 2.99
C PHE A 136 -4.61 10.81 2.93
N LEU A 137 -4.91 11.99 2.39
CA LEU A 137 -4.09 13.17 2.62
C LEU A 137 -4.38 13.74 4.02
N ASP A 138 -5.66 13.97 4.29
CA ASP A 138 -6.20 14.41 5.58
C ASP A 138 -7.64 13.88 5.77
N GLU A 139 -8.37 14.39 6.77
CA GLU A 139 -9.74 13.95 7.09
C GLU A 139 -10.77 14.29 6.00
N ASN A 140 -10.48 15.28 5.15
CA ASN A 140 -11.39 15.77 4.11
C ASN A 140 -10.96 15.37 2.70
N HIS A 141 -9.71 14.92 2.53
CA HIS A 141 -9.13 14.70 1.22
C HIS A 141 -8.44 13.33 1.11
N ILE A 142 -8.62 12.72 -0.04
CA ILE A 142 -7.81 11.58 -0.47
C ILE A 142 -7.01 11.93 -1.71
N VAL A 143 -5.89 11.25 -1.89
CA VAL A 143 -5.17 11.19 -3.16
C VAL A 143 -5.35 9.79 -3.71
N TYR A 144 -5.72 9.69 -4.98
CA TYR A 144 -5.71 8.41 -5.68
C TYR A 144 -4.96 8.53 -7.00
N ALA A 145 -4.36 7.42 -7.42
CA ALA A 145 -3.65 7.30 -8.68
C ALA A 145 -4.29 6.25 -9.58
N LEU A 146 -4.45 6.57 -10.87
CA LEU A 146 -4.88 5.60 -11.88
C LEU A 146 -3.69 4.77 -12.37
N LEU A 147 -3.95 3.60 -12.92
CA LEU A 147 -2.94 2.75 -13.56
C LEU A 147 -2.28 3.44 -14.77
N SER A 148 -2.95 4.45 -15.37
CA SER A 148 -2.41 5.33 -16.43
C SER A 148 -1.50 6.43 -15.92
N ASN A 149 -1.08 6.39 -14.64
CA ASN A 149 -0.17 7.35 -14.00
C ASN A 149 -0.71 8.80 -13.92
N GLN A 150 -2.02 8.93 -13.79
CA GLN A 150 -2.70 10.18 -13.43
C GLN A 150 -2.97 10.18 -11.92
N ILE A 151 -2.73 11.31 -11.27
CA ILE A 151 -2.94 11.50 -9.83
C ILE A 151 -3.99 12.54 -9.61
N TYR A 152 -4.89 12.25 -8.68
CA TYR A 152 -6.03 13.07 -8.35
C TYR A 152 -6.03 13.44 -6.87
N LEU A 153 -6.27 14.71 -6.58
CA LEU A 153 -6.68 15.18 -5.26
C LEU A 153 -8.20 15.26 -5.24
N TYR A 154 -8.83 14.59 -4.28
CA TYR A 154 -10.28 14.44 -4.19
C TYR A 154 -10.82 14.90 -2.84
N ASP A 155 -11.85 15.73 -2.87
CA ASP A 155 -12.60 16.19 -1.70
C ASP A 155 -13.69 15.17 -1.36
N ILE A 156 -13.56 14.55 -0.20
CA ILE A 156 -14.45 13.48 0.29
C ILE A 156 -15.87 14.03 0.53
N LYS A 157 -15.96 15.20 1.16
CA LYS A 157 -17.23 15.80 1.56
C LYS A 157 -18.07 16.25 0.36
N ASN A 158 -17.42 16.92 -0.58
CA ASN A 158 -18.08 17.47 -1.76
C ASN A 158 -18.10 16.49 -2.95
N LYS A 159 -17.49 15.31 -2.79
CA LYS A 159 -17.41 14.25 -3.80
C LYS A 159 -16.90 14.77 -5.16
N LYS A 160 -15.82 15.54 -5.16
CA LYS A 160 -15.28 16.14 -6.38
C LYS A 160 -13.76 16.11 -6.45
N VAL A 161 -13.24 16.02 -7.67
CA VAL A 161 -11.82 16.21 -7.97
C VAL A 161 -11.47 17.69 -7.80
N LEU A 162 -10.43 17.98 -7.01
CA LEU A 162 -9.88 19.31 -6.83
C LEU A 162 -8.69 19.57 -7.76
N LYS A 163 -7.91 18.55 -8.04
CA LYS A 163 -6.72 18.64 -8.89
C LYS A 163 -6.43 17.31 -9.56
N GLU A 164 -5.97 17.37 -10.79
CA GLU A 164 -5.50 16.26 -11.61
C GLU A 164 -4.13 16.58 -12.18
N ILE A 165 -3.22 15.59 -12.20
CA ILE A 165 -1.88 15.73 -12.76
C ILE A 165 -1.52 14.43 -13.48
N GLN A 166 -1.14 14.51 -14.78
CA GLN A 166 -0.46 13.43 -15.47
C GLN A 166 1.02 13.46 -15.10
N ILE A 167 1.55 12.34 -14.60
CA ILE A 167 2.95 12.25 -14.15
C ILE A 167 3.86 11.84 -15.32
N SER A 168 3.55 10.74 -15.97
CA SER A 168 4.28 10.21 -17.13
C SER A 168 3.32 9.38 -17.99
N GLN A 169 3.82 8.84 -19.12
CA GLN A 169 3.09 7.89 -19.96
C GLN A 169 3.31 6.43 -19.53
N SER A 170 4.12 6.21 -18.50
CA SER A 170 4.42 4.89 -17.97
C SER A 170 3.29 4.39 -17.10
N LYS A 171 3.24 3.08 -16.88
CA LYS A 171 2.24 2.48 -16.00
C LYS A 171 2.56 2.79 -14.54
N PHE A 172 1.56 3.24 -13.79
CA PHE A 172 1.66 3.49 -12.37
C PHE A 172 1.96 2.21 -11.58
N SER A 173 2.89 2.28 -10.65
CA SER A 173 3.22 1.20 -9.73
C SER A 173 2.76 1.51 -8.31
N ASN A 174 3.26 2.60 -7.72
CA ASN A 174 2.95 2.96 -6.34
C ASN A 174 3.18 4.46 -6.08
N PHE A 175 2.58 4.96 -4.98
CA PHE A 175 2.98 6.23 -4.38
C PHE A 175 2.98 6.20 -2.86
N LYS A 176 3.78 7.07 -2.26
CA LYS A 176 3.77 7.36 -0.82
C LYS A 176 3.85 8.85 -0.58
N PHE A 177 3.29 9.30 0.53
CA PHE A 177 3.55 10.64 1.05
C PHE A 177 4.88 10.68 1.81
N THR A 178 5.50 11.87 1.85
CA THR A 178 6.47 12.20 2.89
C THR A 178 5.78 12.21 4.27
N GLN A 179 6.57 12.14 5.34
CA GLN A 179 6.03 12.07 6.70
C GLN A 179 5.11 13.26 7.05
N ASP A 180 5.46 14.45 6.58
CA ASP A 180 4.67 15.68 6.72
C ASP A 180 3.55 15.83 5.70
N LYS A 181 3.39 14.85 4.81
CA LYS A 181 2.43 14.82 3.70
C LYS A 181 2.52 16.01 2.72
N SER A 182 3.62 16.76 2.75
CA SER A 182 3.84 17.91 1.86
C SER A 182 4.19 17.50 0.42
N LYS A 183 4.69 16.27 0.22
CA LYS A 183 5.11 15.75 -1.09
C LYS A 183 4.63 14.33 -1.30
N ILE A 184 4.48 13.98 -2.58
CA ILE A 184 4.18 12.62 -3.04
C ILE A 184 5.42 12.08 -3.75
N ILE A 185 5.85 10.89 -3.37
CA ILE A 185 6.90 10.12 -4.05
C ILE A 185 6.20 9.05 -4.86
N ILE A 186 6.48 9.00 -6.16
CA ILE A 186 5.79 8.13 -7.12
C ILE A 186 6.80 7.17 -7.72
N CYS A 187 6.38 5.92 -7.93
CA CYS A 187 7.09 4.92 -8.70
C CYS A 187 6.23 4.52 -9.90
N ASP A 188 6.84 4.41 -11.07
CA ASP A 188 6.22 3.89 -12.28
C ASP A 188 7.13 2.88 -12.98
N GLU A 189 6.63 2.24 -14.03
CA GLU A 189 7.34 1.21 -14.81
C GLU A 189 8.02 1.85 -16.04
N SER A 190 8.86 2.89 -15.82
CA SER A 190 9.63 3.55 -16.89
C SER A 190 10.95 2.83 -17.17
#